data_dc289caa28806ad77aca3ea7c4604a69
#
_entry.id   dc289caa28806ad77aca3ea7c4604a69
#
_cell.length_a   1.000
_cell.length_b   1.000
_cell.length_c   1.000
_cell.angle_alpha   90.00
_cell.angle_beta   90.00
_cell.angle_gamma   90.00
#
_symmetry.space_group_name_H-M   'P 1'
#
loop_
_entity.id
_entity.type
_entity.pdbx_description
1 polymer ?
#
loop_
_entity_poly.entity_id
_entity_poly.type
_entity_poly.pdbx_seq_one_letter_code
_entity_poly.pdbx_strand_id
1 'polypeptide(L)'
;MKIGEAAKETGLSISNIRFYEKKGLLEPEREAESRYRNYTQEDILRIKKIIVFRKMDLSVEQIDAMLKGRADAREVLKNQEQELFEKMKELEGALELCRVLEKETSPLD
;
A
#
# COMPACT_ATOMS: atom_id res chain seq x y z
N MET A 1 -20.85 -3.86 7.84
CA MET A 1 -21.03 -4.44 6.50
C MET A 1 -20.14 -5.65 6.30
N LYS A 2 -20.47 -6.49 5.35
CA LYS A 2 -19.69 -7.69 5.02
C LYS A 2 -18.54 -7.35 4.10
N ILE A 3 -17.58 -8.28 4.00
CA ILE A 3 -16.35 -8.06 3.21
C ILE A 3 -16.59 -7.67 1.75
N GLY A 4 -17.64 -8.22 1.13
CA GLY A 4 -17.99 -7.88 -0.26
C GLY A 4 -18.35 -6.41 -0.43
N GLU A 5 -19.08 -5.84 0.52
CA GLU A 5 -19.43 -4.42 0.53
C GLU A 5 -18.20 -3.56 0.82
N ALA A 6 -17.37 -4.00 1.75
CA ALA A 6 -16.12 -3.30 2.08
C ALA A 6 -15.20 -3.23 0.84
N ALA A 7 -15.13 -4.32 0.09
CA ALA A 7 -14.36 -4.37 -1.16
C ALA A 7 -14.91 -3.36 -2.19
N LYS A 8 -16.23 -3.30 -2.34
CA LYS A 8 -16.86 -2.34 -3.26
C LYS A 8 -16.60 -0.89 -2.87
N GLU A 9 -16.74 -0.57 -1.58
CA GLU A 9 -16.52 0.80 -1.10
C GLU A 9 -15.08 1.27 -1.19
N THR A 10 -14.14 0.36 -1.01
CA THR A 10 -12.72 0.74 -0.98
C THR A 10 -12.00 0.53 -2.31
N GLY A 11 -12.54 -0.30 -3.17
CA GLY A 11 -11.87 -0.69 -4.41
C GLY A 11 -10.80 -1.76 -4.21
N LEU A 12 -10.59 -2.20 -2.98
CA LEU A 12 -9.62 -3.25 -2.68
C LEU A 12 -10.27 -4.62 -2.87
N SER A 13 -9.53 -5.60 -3.38
CA SER A 13 -10.06 -6.95 -3.55
C SER A 13 -10.31 -7.63 -2.21
N ILE A 14 -11.24 -8.56 -2.18
CA ILE A 14 -11.53 -9.35 -0.98
C ILE A 14 -10.26 -10.06 -0.48
N SER A 15 -9.47 -10.62 -1.39
CA SER A 15 -8.24 -11.31 -1.00
C SER A 15 -7.22 -10.37 -0.37
N ASN A 16 -7.12 -9.13 -0.85
CA ASN A 16 -6.24 -8.14 -0.26
C ASN A 16 -6.73 -7.67 1.11
N ILE A 17 -8.04 -7.50 1.28
CA ILE A 17 -8.60 -7.17 2.60
C ILE A 17 -8.26 -8.28 3.60
N ARG A 18 -8.44 -9.54 3.22
CA ARG A 18 -8.07 -10.69 4.06
C ARG A 18 -6.59 -10.75 4.35
N PHE A 19 -5.75 -10.38 3.37
CA PHE A 19 -4.30 -10.29 3.55
C PHE A 19 -3.95 -9.30 4.65
N TYR A 20 -4.50 -8.09 4.61
CA TYR A 20 -4.25 -7.07 5.63
C TYR A 20 -4.80 -7.45 6.99
N GLU A 21 -5.93 -8.12 7.03
CA GLU A 21 -6.48 -8.67 8.27
C GLU A 21 -5.54 -9.72 8.87
N LYS A 22 -5.04 -10.63 8.03
CA LYS A 22 -4.07 -11.66 8.46
C LYS A 22 -2.77 -11.05 8.98
N LYS A 23 -2.35 -9.94 8.40
CA LYS A 23 -1.15 -9.21 8.84
C LYS A 23 -1.38 -8.35 10.07
N GLY A 24 -2.61 -8.27 10.57
CA GLY A 24 -2.94 -7.52 11.77
C GLY A 24 -3.19 -6.03 11.56
N LEU A 25 -3.26 -5.55 10.31
CA LEU A 25 -3.56 -4.15 10.03
C LEU A 25 -5.03 -3.82 10.18
N LEU A 26 -5.89 -4.83 10.08
CA LEU A 26 -7.33 -4.74 10.23
C LEU A 26 -7.79 -5.75 11.26
N GLU A 27 -8.66 -5.33 12.15
CA GLU A 27 -9.23 -6.19 13.18
C GLU A 27 -10.75 -5.98 13.25
N PRO A 28 -11.49 -6.38 12.18
CA PRO A 28 -12.93 -6.20 12.17
C PRO A 28 -13.61 -7.10 13.20
N GLU A 29 -14.70 -6.59 13.80
CA GLU A 29 -15.49 -7.37 14.71
C GLU A 29 -16.19 -8.49 13.94
N ARG A 30 -16.42 -9.62 14.63
CA ARG A 30 -17.19 -10.72 14.07
C ARG A 30 -18.57 -10.74 14.69
N GLU A 31 -19.57 -11.04 13.89
CA GLU A 31 -20.92 -11.25 14.40
C GLU A 31 -20.94 -12.48 15.30
N ALA A 32 -21.58 -12.35 16.47
CA ALA A 32 -21.56 -13.37 17.51
C ALA A 32 -22.13 -14.73 17.06
N GLU A 33 -23.17 -14.71 16.24
CA GLU A 33 -23.86 -15.93 15.80
C GLU A 33 -23.27 -16.57 14.56
N SER A 34 -22.95 -15.77 13.54
CA SER A 34 -22.48 -16.27 12.25
C SER A 34 -20.98 -16.32 12.10
N ARG A 35 -20.26 -15.61 12.97
CA ARG A 35 -18.81 -15.41 12.91
C ARG A 35 -18.33 -14.72 11.64
N TYR A 36 -19.24 -14.14 10.85
CA TYR A 36 -18.86 -13.31 9.73
C TYR A 36 -18.26 -12.00 10.22
N ARG A 37 -17.29 -11.50 9.48
CA ARG A 37 -16.66 -10.23 9.79
C ARG A 37 -17.61 -9.09 9.51
N ASN A 38 -17.72 -8.18 10.46
CA ASN A 38 -18.52 -6.98 10.33
C ASN A 38 -17.61 -5.77 10.21
N TYR A 39 -17.50 -5.20 9.01
CA TYR A 39 -16.67 -4.04 8.75
C TYR A 39 -17.44 -2.76 9.06
N THR A 40 -16.83 -1.90 9.89
CA THR A 40 -17.40 -0.60 10.27
C THR A 40 -16.90 0.48 9.33
N GLN A 41 -17.45 1.70 9.47
CA GLN A 41 -16.94 2.85 8.72
C GLN A 41 -15.50 3.18 9.12
N GLU A 42 -15.13 2.95 10.37
CA GLU A 42 -13.74 3.11 10.81
C GLU A 42 -12.82 2.13 10.09
N ASP A 43 -13.26 0.89 9.92
CA ASP A 43 -12.51 -0.12 9.15
C ASP A 43 -12.33 0.32 7.70
N ILE A 44 -13.38 0.87 7.10
CA ILE A 44 -13.33 1.38 5.72
C ILE A 44 -12.31 2.51 5.59
N LEU A 45 -12.32 3.47 6.53
CA LEU A 45 -11.34 4.55 6.55
C LEU A 45 -9.92 4.02 6.72
N ARG A 46 -9.75 3.01 7.57
CA ARG A 46 -8.45 2.37 7.78
C ARG A 46 -7.94 1.68 6.52
N ILE A 47 -8.81 0.96 5.83
CA ILE A 47 -8.48 0.34 4.54
C ILE A 47 -8.05 1.40 3.53
N LYS A 48 -8.77 2.51 3.43
CA LYS A 48 -8.44 3.61 2.53
C LYS A 48 -7.07 4.21 2.84
N LYS A 49 -6.72 4.35 4.11
CA LYS A 49 -5.39 4.80 4.53
C LYS A 49 -4.30 3.82 4.10
N ILE A 50 -4.55 2.53 4.28
CA ILE A 50 -3.62 1.48 3.86
C ILE A 50 -3.36 1.58 2.36
N ILE A 51 -4.41 1.75 1.57
CA ILE A 51 -4.30 1.88 0.11
C ILE A 51 -3.40 3.06 -0.26
N VAL A 52 -3.61 4.22 0.37
CA VAL A 52 -2.80 5.43 0.12
C VAL A 52 -1.34 5.19 0.49
N PHE A 53 -1.08 4.62 1.66
CA PHE A 53 0.28 4.33 2.10
C PHE A 53 0.99 3.33 1.18
N ARG A 54 0.28 2.32 0.68
CA ARG A 54 0.84 1.37 -0.29
C ARG A 54 1.19 2.04 -1.61
N LYS A 55 0.44 3.04 -2.03
CA LYS A 55 0.77 3.84 -3.22
C LYS A 55 2.06 4.65 -3.05
N MET A 56 2.46 4.90 -1.81
CA MET A 56 3.73 5.55 -1.48
C MET A 56 4.88 4.56 -1.36
N ASP A 57 4.67 3.30 -1.72
CA ASP A 57 5.63 2.20 -1.58
C ASP A 57 6.05 1.91 -0.13
N LEU A 58 5.23 2.27 0.83
CA LEU A 58 5.47 1.88 2.21
C LEU A 58 5.21 0.39 2.38
N SER A 59 6.05 -0.27 3.17
CA SER A 59 5.88 -1.68 3.46
C SER A 59 4.72 -1.92 4.42
N VAL A 60 4.21 -3.15 4.44
CA VAL A 60 3.15 -3.54 5.38
C VAL A 60 3.61 -3.30 6.82
N GLU A 61 4.86 -3.59 7.14
CA GLU A 61 5.45 -3.39 8.47
C GLU A 61 5.52 -1.93 8.87
N GLN A 62 5.89 -1.04 7.94
CA GLN A 62 5.91 0.41 8.18
C GLN A 62 4.50 0.94 8.43
N ILE A 63 3.54 0.52 7.62
CA ILE A 63 2.14 0.91 7.77
C ILE A 63 1.59 0.45 9.10
N ASP A 64 1.85 -0.80 9.47
CA ASP A 64 1.40 -1.36 10.73
C ASP A 64 1.95 -0.57 11.92
N ALA A 65 3.24 -0.25 11.89
CA ALA A 65 3.88 0.54 12.94
C ALA A 65 3.26 1.93 13.06
N MET A 66 2.98 2.59 11.93
CA MET A 66 2.33 3.90 11.91
C MET A 66 0.90 3.84 12.46
N LEU A 67 0.12 2.87 12.00
CA LEU A 67 -1.29 2.74 12.43
C LEU A 67 -1.43 2.41 13.90
N LYS A 68 -0.46 1.70 14.48
CA LYS A 68 -0.44 1.31 15.89
C LYS A 68 0.34 2.27 16.79
N GLY A 69 0.83 3.37 16.24
CA GLY A 69 1.55 4.38 17.02
C GLY A 69 2.93 3.96 17.49
N ARG A 70 3.53 2.90 16.90
CA ARG A 70 4.88 2.46 17.23
C ARG A 70 5.97 3.21 16.47
N ALA A 71 5.58 3.96 15.46
CA ALA A 71 6.49 4.80 14.68
C ALA A 71 5.86 6.17 14.48
N ASP A 72 6.71 7.19 14.44
CA ASP A 72 6.27 8.56 14.13
C ASP A 72 5.97 8.64 12.64
N ALA A 73 4.69 8.83 12.31
CA ALA A 73 4.22 8.89 10.92
C ALA A 73 4.93 9.97 10.11
N ARG A 74 5.16 11.14 10.69
CA ARG A 74 5.84 12.25 10.01
C ARG A 74 7.24 11.86 9.61
N GLU A 75 7.98 11.21 10.50
CA GLU A 75 9.35 10.75 10.24
C GLU A 75 9.38 9.66 9.17
N VAL A 76 8.47 8.68 9.25
CA VAL A 76 8.37 7.62 8.25
C VAL A 76 8.09 8.21 6.87
N LEU A 77 7.15 9.14 6.77
CA LEU A 77 6.78 9.79 5.51
C LEU A 77 7.92 10.63 4.94
N LYS A 78 8.65 11.33 5.81
CA LYS A 78 9.79 12.14 5.40
C LYS A 78 10.91 11.29 4.82
N ASN A 79 11.21 10.17 5.47
CA ASN A 79 12.21 9.22 4.99
C ASN A 79 11.79 8.58 3.68
N GLN A 80 10.50 8.27 3.54
CA GLN A 80 9.96 7.68 2.32
C GLN A 80 10.04 8.66 1.14
N GLU A 81 9.76 9.92 1.39
CA GLU A 81 9.89 10.97 0.38
C GLU A 81 11.32 11.02 -0.16
N GLN A 82 12.31 10.94 0.73
CA GLN A 82 13.72 10.94 0.35
C GLN A 82 14.08 9.71 -0.48
N GLU A 83 13.62 8.53 -0.08
CA GLU A 83 13.86 7.29 -0.82
C GLU A 83 13.23 7.32 -2.22
N LEU A 84 12.01 7.82 -2.32
CA LEU A 84 11.32 7.96 -3.60
C LEU A 84 12.05 8.93 -4.52
N PHE A 85 12.57 10.03 -3.97
CA PHE A 85 13.35 11.00 -4.73
C PHE A 85 14.62 10.38 -5.31
N GLU A 86 15.33 9.57 -4.50
CA GLU A 86 16.53 8.87 -4.96
C GLU A 86 16.20 7.82 -6.03
N LYS A 87 15.11 7.08 -5.87
CA LYS A 87 14.64 6.13 -6.88
C LYS A 87 14.28 6.83 -8.18
N MET A 88 13.66 7.99 -8.09
CA MET A 88 13.31 8.80 -9.26
C MET A 88 14.55 9.18 -10.05
N LYS A 89 15.61 9.60 -9.36
CA LYS A 89 16.88 9.93 -10.00
C LYS A 89 17.53 8.73 -10.70
N GLU A 90 17.50 7.57 -10.04
CA GLU A 90 18.01 6.33 -10.61
C GLU A 90 17.25 5.95 -11.89
N LEU A 91 15.94 6.08 -11.86
CA LEU A 91 15.10 5.79 -13.02
C LEU A 91 15.35 6.78 -14.16
N GLU A 92 15.53 8.05 -13.84
CA GLU A 92 15.89 9.08 -14.84
C GLU A 92 17.19 8.72 -15.53
N GLY A 93 18.19 8.28 -14.75
CA GLY A 93 19.47 7.83 -15.28
C GLY A 93 19.34 6.61 -16.20
N ALA A 94 18.55 5.65 -15.77
CA ALA A 94 18.28 4.44 -16.58
C ALA A 94 17.56 4.77 -17.89
N LEU A 95 16.60 5.68 -17.84
CA LEU A 95 15.89 6.15 -19.03
C LEU A 95 16.85 6.82 -20.01
N GLU A 96 17.77 7.63 -19.51
CA GLU A 96 18.75 8.29 -20.37
C GLU A 96 19.68 7.28 -21.05
N LEU A 97 20.13 6.26 -20.31
CA LEU A 97 20.93 5.19 -20.88
C LEU A 97 20.20 4.45 -22.00
N CYS A 98 18.92 4.17 -21.81
CA CYS A 98 18.09 3.56 -22.85
C CYS A 98 18.03 4.43 -24.10
N ARG A 99 17.83 5.71 -23.94
CA ARG A 99 17.74 6.67 -25.05
C ARG A 99 19.06 6.75 -25.82
N VAL A 100 20.18 6.79 -25.12
CA VAL A 100 21.51 6.84 -25.72
C VAL A 100 21.77 5.58 -26.54
N LEU A 101 21.53 4.41 -25.94
CA LEU A 101 21.75 3.13 -26.63
C LEU A 101 20.80 2.92 -27.80
N GLU A 102 19.56 3.36 -27.67
CA GLU A 102 18.58 3.29 -28.75
C GLU A 102 19.04 4.04 -30.00
N LYS A 103 19.70 5.20 -29.82
CA LYS A 103 20.21 6.02 -30.93
C LYS A 103 21.49 5.47 -31.53
N GLU A 104 22.34 4.84 -30.72
CA GLU A 104 23.69 4.41 -31.14
C GLU A 104 23.74 3.00 -31.68
N THR A 105 22.75 2.17 -31.33
CA THR A 105 22.76 0.78 -31.77
C THR A 105 21.74 0.52 -32.88
N SER A 106 22.14 -0.29 -33.85
CA SER A 106 21.21 -0.90 -34.81
C SER A 106 20.28 -1.84 -33.99
N PRO A 107 19.08 -2.17 -34.51
CA PRO A 107 18.24 -3.14 -33.84
C PRO A 107 19.04 -4.38 -33.45
N LEU A 108 18.87 -4.81 -32.20
CA LEU A 108 19.54 -6.00 -31.69
C LEU A 108 18.92 -7.22 -32.32
N ASP A 109 19.72 -7.97 -33.06
CA ASP A 109 19.30 -9.18 -33.73
C ASP A 109 19.28 -10.38 -32.80
#